data_8b0f659406b0d9f06a6ee9379019beeb
#
_entry.id   8b0f659406b0d9f06a6ee9379019beeb
#
_cell.length_a   1.000
_cell.length_b   1.000
_cell.length_c   1.000
_cell.angle_alpha   90.00
_cell.angle_beta   90.00
_cell.angle_gamma   90.00
#
_symmetry.space_group_name_H-M   'P 1'
#
loop_
_entity.id
_entity.type
_entity.pdbx_description
1 polymer ?
#
loop_
_entity_poly.entity_id
_entity_poly.type
_entity_poly.pdbx_seq_one_letter_code
_entity_poly.pdbx_strand_id
1 'polypeptide(L)'
;NKFFDQQPIPNLKVKQSDVAALCHSMRETAKKNAASDFQRQEIKELTVNQLISWGVLLEHKGQLIPTYAYAMLTHQAGYPPVVQCAVFKTEDRAVFIDKREIDAPIQEQVEKAYQYVLEKINMGARFQGVYRQDIYELPPDSIRELIANALVHRNYLEPGSIQIALFSDRLEVTSPGGLMRGVTPEKMKEGFSKI
;
A
#
# COMPACT_ATOMS: atom_id res chain seq x y z
N ASN A 1 9.95 14.61 16.53
CA ASN A 1 10.02 14.22 15.12
C ASN A 1 8.62 13.78 14.68
N LYS A 2 7.96 14.58 13.83
CA LYS A 2 6.72 14.15 13.18
C LYS A 2 7.07 13.11 12.12
N PHE A 3 6.28 12.06 12.01
CA PHE A 3 6.39 11.09 10.93
C PHE A 3 6.24 11.79 9.58
N PHE A 4 6.83 11.24 8.51
CA PHE A 4 6.82 11.86 7.18
C PHE A 4 5.39 12.13 6.69
N ASP A 5 4.51 11.17 6.84
CA ASP A 5 3.11 11.22 6.42
C ASP A 5 2.31 12.32 7.10
N GLN A 6 2.68 12.72 8.33
CA GLN A 6 2.04 13.80 9.09
C GLN A 6 2.63 15.19 8.83
N GLN A 7 3.63 15.30 7.94
CA GLN A 7 4.18 16.59 7.55
C GLN A 7 3.28 17.29 6.54
N PRO A 8 3.16 18.63 6.61
CA PRO A 8 2.38 19.36 5.62
C PRO A 8 3.01 19.23 4.23
N ILE A 9 2.18 18.99 3.22
CA ILE A 9 2.62 18.94 1.84
C ILE A 9 2.50 20.35 1.21
N PRO A 10 3.57 20.88 0.61
CA PRO A 10 3.53 22.20 0.00
C PRO A 10 2.66 22.24 -1.26
N ASN A 11 2.09 23.41 -1.55
CA ASN A 11 1.33 23.71 -2.78
C ASN A 11 0.07 22.88 -3.04
N LEU A 12 -0.35 22.03 -2.11
CA LEU A 12 -1.63 21.32 -2.17
C LEU A 12 -2.68 22.11 -1.37
N LYS A 13 -3.88 22.22 -1.92
CA LYS A 13 -5.04 22.84 -1.24
C LYS A 13 -6.07 21.78 -0.90
N VAL A 14 -6.64 21.88 0.29
CA VAL A 14 -7.75 21.02 0.70
C VAL A 14 -9.05 21.55 0.07
N LYS A 15 -9.75 20.68 -0.66
CA LYS A 15 -11.11 20.94 -1.13
C LYS A 15 -12.10 20.20 -0.25
N GLN A 16 -13.19 20.85 0.12
CA GLN A 16 -14.22 20.25 0.99
C GLN A 16 -14.85 19.00 0.35
N SER A 17 -14.99 18.99 -0.99
CA SER A 17 -15.46 17.82 -1.75
C SER A 17 -14.56 16.61 -1.58
N ASP A 18 -13.24 16.83 -1.60
CA ASP A 18 -12.26 15.74 -1.52
C ASP A 18 -12.22 15.16 -0.10
N VAL A 19 -12.37 16.01 0.92
CA VAL A 19 -12.48 15.58 2.33
C VAL A 19 -13.76 14.75 2.52
N ALA A 20 -14.89 15.19 2.00
CA ALA A 20 -16.15 14.43 2.09
C ALA A 20 -16.04 13.07 1.38
N ALA A 21 -15.45 13.04 0.17
CA ALA A 21 -15.21 11.81 -0.57
C ALA A 21 -14.27 10.85 0.18
N LEU A 22 -13.21 11.37 0.80
CA LEU A 22 -12.30 10.59 1.61
C LEU A 22 -13.00 9.97 2.82
N CYS A 23 -13.76 10.77 3.60
CA CYS A 23 -14.52 10.28 4.74
C CYS A 23 -15.52 9.18 4.33
N HIS A 24 -16.21 9.37 3.22
CA HIS A 24 -17.15 8.38 2.69
C HIS A 24 -16.43 7.09 2.30
N SER A 25 -15.33 7.18 1.52
CA SER A 25 -14.55 6.03 1.08
C SER A 25 -13.99 5.22 2.25
N MET A 26 -13.44 5.89 3.26
CA MET A 26 -12.91 5.23 4.47
C MET A 26 -14.01 4.52 5.26
N ARG A 27 -15.20 5.15 5.38
CA ARG A 27 -16.36 4.53 6.03
C ARG A 27 -16.82 3.28 5.29
N GLU A 28 -16.95 3.34 3.97
CA GLU A 28 -17.40 2.19 3.18
C GLU A 28 -16.37 1.05 3.24
N THR A 29 -15.08 1.36 3.25
CA THR A 29 -14.01 0.36 3.46
C THR A 29 -14.11 -0.28 4.83
N ALA A 30 -14.33 0.51 5.89
CA ALA A 30 -14.52 -0.02 7.24
C ALA A 30 -15.75 -0.95 7.32
N LYS A 31 -16.86 -0.57 6.68
CA LYS A 31 -18.07 -1.41 6.62
C LYS A 31 -17.84 -2.73 5.89
N LYS A 32 -17.09 -2.71 4.79
CA LYS A 32 -16.74 -3.96 4.05
C LYS A 32 -15.90 -4.91 4.89
N ASN A 33 -15.01 -4.36 5.73
CA ASN A 33 -14.09 -5.14 6.57
C ASN A 33 -14.68 -5.49 7.94
N ALA A 34 -15.91 -5.06 8.26
CA ALA A 34 -16.56 -5.38 9.53
C ALA A 34 -16.83 -6.89 9.64
N ALA A 35 -16.42 -7.48 10.76
CA ALA A 35 -16.55 -8.92 10.99
C ALA A 35 -18.00 -9.37 11.25
N SER A 36 -18.90 -8.45 11.56
CA SER A 36 -20.32 -8.72 11.82
C SER A 36 -21.23 -7.57 11.38
N ASP A 37 -22.50 -7.88 11.18
CA ASP A 37 -23.52 -6.87 10.87
C ASP A 37 -23.69 -5.86 12.01
N PHE A 38 -23.52 -6.29 13.25
CA PHE A 38 -23.52 -5.40 14.41
C PHE A 38 -22.39 -4.36 14.33
N GLN A 39 -21.16 -4.80 14.08
CA GLN A 39 -20.01 -3.89 13.89
C GLN A 39 -20.26 -2.94 12.71
N ARG A 40 -20.84 -3.42 11.60
CA ARG A 40 -21.14 -2.62 10.43
C ARG A 40 -22.12 -1.48 10.73
N GLN A 41 -23.11 -1.71 11.59
CA GLN A 41 -24.08 -0.71 12.01
C GLN A 41 -23.48 0.36 12.94
N GLU A 42 -22.49 -0.03 13.76
CA GLU A 42 -21.81 0.89 14.70
C GLU A 42 -20.81 1.83 14.01
N ILE A 43 -20.44 1.58 12.74
CA ILE A 43 -19.49 2.42 12.00
C ILE A 43 -20.14 3.75 11.66
N LYS A 44 -19.75 4.78 12.40
CA LYS A 44 -20.21 6.16 12.23
C LYS A 44 -19.53 6.83 11.04
N GLU A 45 -20.09 7.95 10.63
CA GLU A 45 -19.47 8.83 9.64
C GLU A 45 -18.19 9.43 10.22
N LEU A 46 -17.13 9.45 9.41
CA LEU A 46 -15.86 10.08 9.78
C LEU A 46 -16.02 11.60 9.73
N THR A 47 -15.43 12.25 10.70
CA THR A 47 -15.44 13.71 10.81
C THR A 47 -14.08 14.31 10.46
N VAL A 48 -14.05 15.57 10.08
CA VAL A 48 -12.80 16.32 9.86
C VAL A 48 -11.90 16.29 11.10
N ASN A 49 -12.50 16.39 12.30
CA ASN A 49 -11.74 16.33 13.56
C ASN A 49 -11.01 15.00 13.75
N GLN A 50 -11.59 13.89 13.29
CA GLN A 50 -10.90 12.60 13.32
C GLN A 50 -9.73 12.57 12.33
N LEU A 51 -9.88 13.11 11.12
CA LEU A 51 -8.77 13.25 10.18
C LEU A 51 -7.62 14.11 10.73
N ILE A 52 -7.97 15.16 11.49
CA ILE A 52 -6.96 16.00 12.19
C ILE A 52 -6.30 15.18 13.30
N SER A 53 -7.06 14.47 14.12
CA SER A 53 -6.51 13.66 15.22
C SER A 53 -5.57 12.57 14.75
N TRP A 54 -5.78 12.03 13.55
CA TRP A 54 -4.91 11.03 12.91
C TRP A 54 -3.72 11.63 12.15
N GLY A 55 -3.64 12.96 12.05
CA GLY A 55 -2.57 13.65 11.32
C GLY A 55 -2.72 13.59 9.80
N VAL A 56 -3.88 13.18 9.28
CA VAL A 56 -4.20 13.22 7.85
C VAL A 56 -4.39 14.68 7.39
N LEU A 57 -4.97 15.49 8.24
CA LEU A 57 -5.07 16.94 8.08
C LEU A 57 -4.46 17.64 9.29
N LEU A 58 -3.99 18.86 9.12
CA LEU A 58 -3.64 19.78 10.19
C LEU A 58 -4.58 20.97 10.15
N GLU A 59 -4.70 21.66 11.28
CA GLU A 59 -5.46 22.91 11.37
C GLU A 59 -4.54 24.03 11.87
N HIS A 60 -4.58 25.16 11.19
CA HIS A 60 -3.91 26.38 11.62
C HIS A 60 -4.80 27.60 11.34
N LYS A 61 -5.16 28.33 12.39
CA LYS A 61 -6.01 29.54 12.31
C LYS A 61 -7.33 29.30 11.54
N GLY A 62 -7.98 28.15 11.77
CA GLY A 62 -9.24 27.77 11.12
C GLY A 62 -9.09 27.30 9.66
N GLN A 63 -7.87 27.15 9.15
CA GLN A 63 -7.60 26.62 7.82
C GLN A 63 -7.07 25.19 7.91
N LEU A 64 -7.62 24.31 7.06
CA LEU A 64 -7.14 22.93 6.91
C LEU A 64 -5.89 22.91 6.03
N ILE A 65 -4.87 22.25 6.53
CA ILE A 65 -3.59 22.05 5.85
C ILE A 65 -3.44 20.56 5.53
N PRO A 66 -3.24 20.20 4.25
CA PRO A 66 -3.06 18.80 3.87
C PRO A 66 -1.67 18.30 4.25
N THR A 67 -1.61 17.05 4.66
CA THR A 67 -0.36 16.32 4.92
C THR A 67 -0.03 15.37 3.77
N TYR A 68 1.15 14.73 3.82
CA TYR A 68 1.47 13.65 2.87
C TYR A 68 0.49 12.48 3.01
N ALA A 69 0.00 12.17 4.22
CA ALA A 69 -1.05 11.18 4.41
C ALA A 69 -2.33 11.52 3.62
N TYR A 70 -2.76 12.78 3.68
CA TYR A 70 -3.90 13.25 2.89
C TYR A 70 -3.65 13.06 1.38
N ALA A 71 -2.47 13.46 0.89
CA ALA A 71 -2.11 13.31 -0.51
C ALA A 71 -2.11 11.83 -0.96
N MET A 72 -1.57 10.93 -0.13
CA MET A 72 -1.54 9.49 -0.41
C MET A 72 -2.95 8.87 -0.44
N LEU A 73 -3.82 9.27 0.48
CA LEU A 73 -5.18 8.76 0.59
C LEU A 73 -6.12 9.31 -0.50
N THR A 74 -5.84 10.50 -1.02
CA THR A 74 -6.64 11.17 -2.06
C THR A 74 -6.00 11.12 -3.45
N HIS A 75 -4.83 10.51 -3.56
CA HIS A 75 -4.05 10.39 -4.80
C HIS A 75 -3.76 11.75 -5.46
N GLN A 76 -3.13 12.64 -4.69
CA GLN A 76 -2.84 13.99 -5.14
C GLN A 76 -1.34 14.31 -5.06
N ALA A 77 -0.92 15.33 -5.81
CA ALA A 77 0.47 15.83 -5.82
C ALA A 77 1.54 14.75 -6.09
N GLY A 78 1.21 13.72 -6.90
CA GLY A 78 2.12 12.62 -7.21
C GLY A 78 2.31 11.60 -6.08
N TYR A 79 1.44 11.59 -5.08
CA TYR A 79 1.46 10.63 -3.98
C TYR A 79 0.20 9.76 -3.97
N PRO A 80 0.39 8.46 -3.61
CA PRO A 80 1.66 7.75 -3.51
C PRO A 80 2.30 7.53 -4.89
N PRO A 81 3.62 7.29 -4.98
CA PRO A 81 4.24 6.83 -6.23
C PRO A 81 3.63 5.52 -6.71
N VAL A 82 3.66 5.28 -8.01
CA VAL A 82 3.12 4.06 -8.62
C VAL A 82 3.76 2.79 -8.07
N VAL A 83 2.99 1.71 -8.00
CA VAL A 83 3.50 0.36 -7.75
C VAL A 83 3.70 -0.35 -9.08
N GLN A 84 4.88 -0.89 -9.30
CA GLN A 84 5.22 -1.64 -10.51
C GLN A 84 5.12 -3.13 -10.23
N CYS A 85 4.25 -3.80 -10.97
CA CYS A 85 4.07 -5.24 -10.91
C CYS A 85 4.57 -5.88 -12.20
N ALA A 86 5.28 -6.99 -12.11
CA ALA A 86 5.75 -7.72 -13.28
C ALA A 86 5.78 -9.23 -13.04
N VAL A 87 5.56 -10.00 -14.11
CA VAL A 87 5.78 -11.44 -14.16
C VAL A 87 6.98 -11.70 -15.07
N PHE A 88 7.96 -12.42 -14.57
CA PHE A 88 9.18 -12.75 -15.28
C PHE A 88 9.20 -14.21 -15.70
N LYS A 89 9.73 -14.46 -16.91
CA LYS A 89 9.96 -15.82 -17.41
C LYS A 89 11.25 -16.41 -16.87
N THR A 90 12.24 -15.55 -16.63
CA THR A 90 13.61 -15.94 -16.23
C THR A 90 14.00 -15.25 -14.93
N GLU A 91 14.90 -15.87 -14.18
CA GLU A 91 15.35 -15.39 -12.86
C GLU A 91 16.16 -14.07 -12.93
N ASP A 92 16.80 -13.82 -14.07
CA ASP A 92 17.62 -12.64 -14.34
C ASP A 92 16.79 -11.38 -14.71
N ARG A 93 15.45 -11.47 -14.67
CA ARG A 93 14.50 -10.40 -15.05
C ARG A 93 14.65 -9.93 -16.51
N ALA A 94 15.28 -10.73 -17.38
CA ALA A 94 15.54 -10.33 -18.77
C ALA A 94 14.28 -10.37 -19.64
N VAL A 95 13.33 -11.24 -19.34
CA VAL A 95 12.12 -11.44 -20.16
C VAL A 95 10.86 -11.29 -19.33
N PHE A 96 10.08 -10.27 -19.68
CA PHE A 96 8.73 -10.06 -19.12
C PHE A 96 7.70 -10.95 -19.78
N ILE A 97 6.82 -11.55 -18.99
CA ILE A 97 5.59 -12.17 -19.47
C ILE A 97 4.46 -11.15 -19.44
N ASP A 98 4.39 -10.37 -18.34
CA ASP A 98 3.38 -9.33 -18.14
C ASP A 98 3.92 -8.24 -17.21
N LYS A 99 3.40 -7.02 -17.37
CA LYS A 99 3.70 -5.91 -16.46
C LYS A 99 2.46 -5.03 -16.27
N ARG A 100 2.35 -4.44 -15.08
CA ARG A 100 1.29 -3.48 -14.76
C ARG A 100 1.83 -2.41 -13.82
N GLU A 101 1.45 -1.16 -14.08
CA GLU A 101 1.65 -0.06 -13.14
C GLU A 101 0.32 0.25 -12.46
N ILE A 102 0.36 0.41 -11.14
CA ILE A 102 -0.80 0.72 -10.32
C ILE A 102 -0.63 2.14 -9.82
N ASP A 103 -1.37 3.06 -10.44
CA ASP A 103 -1.45 4.47 -10.13
C ASP A 103 -2.80 4.74 -9.49
N ALA A 104 -2.84 4.84 -8.16
CA ALA A 104 -4.07 4.88 -7.38
C ALA A 104 -3.80 5.38 -5.95
N PRO A 105 -4.83 5.76 -5.16
CA PRO A 105 -4.70 5.97 -3.73
C PRO A 105 -4.08 4.76 -3.01
N ILE A 106 -3.35 5.00 -1.92
CA ILE A 106 -2.54 3.96 -1.26
C ILE A 106 -3.34 2.71 -0.86
N GLN A 107 -4.57 2.89 -0.37
CA GLN A 107 -5.46 1.80 0.01
C GLN A 107 -5.87 0.92 -1.20
N GLU A 108 -6.03 1.56 -2.37
CA GLU A 108 -6.33 0.83 -3.60
C GLU A 108 -5.09 0.18 -4.21
N GLN A 109 -3.90 0.77 -4.03
CA GLN A 109 -2.66 0.16 -4.50
C GLN A 109 -2.42 -1.19 -3.84
N VAL A 110 -2.65 -1.32 -2.52
CA VAL A 110 -2.55 -2.59 -1.81
C VAL A 110 -3.47 -3.63 -2.44
N GLU A 111 -4.74 -3.29 -2.60
CA GLU A 111 -5.74 -4.24 -3.09
C GLU A 111 -5.51 -4.62 -4.56
N LYS A 112 -5.23 -3.65 -5.43
CA LYS A 112 -4.96 -3.89 -6.85
C LYS A 112 -3.69 -4.72 -7.07
N ALA A 113 -2.64 -4.48 -6.26
CA ALA A 113 -1.41 -5.26 -6.32
C ALA A 113 -1.63 -6.70 -5.85
N TYR A 114 -2.37 -6.88 -4.75
CA TYR A 114 -2.75 -8.19 -4.26
C TYR A 114 -3.57 -8.98 -5.29
N GLN A 115 -4.59 -8.36 -5.89
CA GLN A 115 -5.41 -8.99 -6.94
C GLN A 115 -4.57 -9.35 -8.17
N TYR A 116 -3.63 -8.50 -8.57
CA TYR A 116 -2.70 -8.81 -9.67
C TYR A 116 -1.90 -10.08 -9.38
N VAL A 117 -1.30 -10.19 -8.19
CA VAL A 117 -0.51 -11.37 -7.80
C VAL A 117 -1.37 -12.63 -7.82
N LEU A 118 -2.57 -12.60 -7.22
CA LEU A 118 -3.48 -13.74 -7.22
C LEU A 118 -3.93 -14.14 -8.64
N GLU A 119 -4.26 -13.15 -9.48
CA GLU A 119 -4.61 -13.39 -10.88
C GLU A 119 -3.51 -14.15 -11.61
N LYS A 120 -2.24 -13.72 -11.44
CA LYS A 120 -1.11 -14.33 -12.14
C LYS A 120 -0.76 -15.71 -11.60
N ILE A 121 -0.83 -15.92 -10.29
CA ILE A 121 -0.67 -17.26 -9.69
C ILE A 121 -1.75 -18.22 -10.24
N ASN A 122 -3.02 -17.80 -10.23
CA ASN A 122 -4.13 -18.64 -10.69
C ASN A 122 -4.05 -18.93 -12.20
N MET A 123 -3.62 -17.96 -13.02
CA MET A 123 -3.40 -18.19 -14.45
C MET A 123 -2.26 -19.18 -14.69
N GLY A 124 -1.17 -19.09 -13.94
CA GLY A 124 -0.06 -20.04 -14.02
C GLY A 124 -0.48 -21.47 -13.72
N ALA A 125 -1.41 -21.66 -12.79
CA ALA A 125 -1.99 -22.97 -12.49
C ALA A 125 -2.73 -23.62 -13.66
N ARG A 126 -3.44 -22.81 -14.42
CA ARG A 126 -4.22 -23.28 -15.58
C ARG A 126 -3.36 -23.67 -16.77
N PHE A 127 -2.22 -23.00 -16.95
CA PHE A 127 -1.28 -23.27 -18.04
C PHE A 127 -0.12 -24.16 -17.55
N GLN A 128 -0.40 -25.40 -17.23
CA GLN A 128 0.55 -26.43 -16.76
C GLN A 128 2.02 -26.15 -17.14
N GLY A 129 2.83 -25.77 -16.16
CA GLY A 129 4.29 -25.74 -16.29
C GLY A 129 4.97 -24.37 -16.22
N VAL A 130 4.26 -23.26 -16.04
CA VAL A 130 4.88 -21.92 -15.92
C VAL A 130 5.27 -21.59 -14.49
N TYR A 131 4.53 -22.10 -13.50
CA TYR A 131 4.81 -21.88 -12.07
C TYR A 131 5.00 -23.20 -11.33
N ARG A 132 6.01 -23.27 -10.46
CA ARG A 132 6.16 -24.41 -9.54
C ARG A 132 5.06 -24.38 -8.49
N GLN A 133 4.68 -25.57 -7.97
CA GLN A 133 3.69 -25.74 -6.92
C GLN A 133 3.96 -24.88 -5.67
N ASP A 134 5.22 -24.53 -5.43
CA ASP A 134 5.69 -23.83 -4.24
C ASP A 134 5.10 -22.42 -4.05
N ILE A 135 4.67 -21.74 -5.14
CA ILE A 135 4.01 -20.42 -5.03
C ILE A 135 2.56 -20.56 -4.55
N TYR A 136 1.91 -21.71 -4.80
CA TYR A 136 0.57 -22.00 -4.33
C TYR A 136 0.49 -22.22 -2.82
N GLU A 137 1.60 -22.47 -2.17
CA GLU A 137 1.70 -22.67 -0.72
C GLU A 137 1.75 -21.37 0.06
N LEU A 138 1.90 -20.22 -0.60
CA LEU A 138 1.85 -18.92 0.07
C LEU A 138 0.40 -18.58 0.46
N PRO A 139 0.10 -18.45 1.76
CA PRO A 139 -1.23 -18.06 2.19
C PRO A 139 -1.60 -16.70 1.60
N PRO A 140 -2.81 -16.54 1.04
CA PRO A 140 -3.25 -15.26 0.44
C PRO A 140 -3.11 -14.07 1.39
N ASP A 141 -3.41 -14.26 2.68
CA ASP A 141 -3.28 -13.22 3.70
C ASP A 141 -1.83 -12.76 3.88
N SER A 142 -0.86 -13.68 3.81
CA SER A 142 0.57 -13.35 3.90
C SER A 142 1.04 -12.54 2.70
N ILE A 143 0.53 -12.80 1.50
CA ILE A 143 0.83 -12.01 0.30
C ILE A 143 0.30 -10.59 0.48
N ARG A 144 -0.94 -10.45 0.95
CA ARG A 144 -1.58 -9.16 1.18
C ARG A 144 -0.84 -8.35 2.24
N GLU A 145 -0.45 -8.99 3.33
CA GLU A 145 0.32 -8.36 4.40
C GLU A 145 1.71 -7.91 3.93
N LEU A 146 2.42 -8.73 3.16
CA LEU A 146 3.71 -8.38 2.59
C LEU A 146 3.63 -7.13 1.72
N ILE A 147 2.63 -7.05 0.86
CA ILE A 147 2.39 -5.89 -0.01
C ILE A 147 2.03 -4.65 0.82
N ALA A 148 1.13 -4.80 1.79
CA ALA A 148 0.73 -3.71 2.68
C ALA A 148 1.93 -3.17 3.48
N ASN A 149 2.73 -4.06 4.05
CA ASN A 149 3.93 -3.69 4.80
C ASN A 149 4.95 -2.95 3.93
N ALA A 150 5.15 -3.37 2.68
CA ALA A 150 6.05 -2.67 1.76
C ALA A 150 5.58 -1.24 1.45
N LEU A 151 4.26 -1.02 1.33
CA LEU A 151 3.68 0.30 1.08
C LEU A 151 3.70 1.18 2.34
N VAL A 152 3.32 0.64 3.49
CA VAL A 152 3.22 1.42 4.75
C VAL A 152 4.59 1.79 5.30
N HIS A 153 5.56 0.89 5.23
CA HIS A 153 6.90 1.08 5.81
C HIS A 153 7.95 1.60 4.82
N ARG A 154 7.55 1.93 3.61
CA ARG A 154 8.43 2.54 2.62
C ARG A 154 9.01 3.87 3.13
N ASN A 155 10.27 4.11 2.80
CA ASN A 155 10.83 5.46 2.91
C ASN A 155 10.36 6.33 1.72
N TYR A 156 9.35 7.18 1.95
CA TYR A 156 8.79 8.06 0.92
C TYR A 156 9.67 9.27 0.56
N LEU A 157 10.78 9.47 1.26
CA LEU A 157 11.82 10.44 0.90
C LEU A 157 12.75 9.91 -0.19
N GLU A 158 12.81 8.58 -0.35
CA GLU A 158 13.61 7.97 -1.39
C GLU A 158 12.83 7.88 -2.71
N PRO A 159 13.44 8.30 -3.84
CA PRO A 159 12.80 8.18 -5.14
C PRO A 159 12.65 6.71 -5.56
N GLY A 160 11.73 6.46 -6.49
CA GLY A 160 11.50 5.14 -7.07
C GLY A 160 10.11 4.61 -6.78
N SER A 161 9.84 3.41 -7.24
CA SER A 161 8.56 2.70 -7.08
C SER A 161 8.76 1.42 -6.29
N ILE A 162 7.73 0.98 -5.57
CA ILE A 162 7.67 -0.37 -5.06
C ILE A 162 7.56 -1.32 -6.25
N GLN A 163 8.36 -2.36 -6.26
CA GLN A 163 8.37 -3.37 -7.30
C GLN A 163 7.89 -4.71 -6.75
N ILE A 164 6.90 -5.28 -7.41
CA ILE A 164 6.36 -6.61 -7.12
C ILE A 164 6.70 -7.49 -8.31
N ALA A 165 7.62 -8.42 -8.11
CA ALA A 165 8.14 -9.30 -9.14
C ALA A 165 7.73 -10.75 -8.85
N LEU A 166 6.97 -11.34 -9.77
CA LEU A 166 6.54 -12.73 -9.70
C LEU A 166 7.40 -13.56 -10.66
N PHE A 167 8.05 -14.58 -10.12
CA PHE A 167 8.84 -15.56 -10.84
C PHE A 167 8.16 -16.92 -10.81
N SER A 168 8.76 -17.91 -11.47
CA SER A 168 8.21 -19.28 -11.48
C SER A 168 8.28 -19.98 -10.12
N ASP A 169 9.14 -19.51 -9.23
CA ASP A 169 9.45 -20.15 -7.94
C ASP A 169 9.33 -19.23 -6.73
N ARG A 170 9.10 -17.91 -6.92
CA ARG A 170 9.07 -16.95 -5.82
C ARG A 170 8.32 -15.66 -6.17
N LEU A 171 7.89 -14.98 -5.12
CA LEU A 171 7.40 -13.59 -5.16
C LEU A 171 8.43 -12.70 -4.46
N GLU A 172 8.87 -11.64 -5.14
CA GLU A 172 9.73 -10.62 -4.58
C GLU A 172 9.00 -9.29 -4.46
N VAL A 173 9.04 -8.67 -3.29
CA VAL A 173 8.54 -7.32 -3.06
C VAL A 173 9.69 -6.44 -2.63
N THR A 174 10.03 -5.45 -3.46
CA THR A 174 11.15 -4.55 -3.24
C THR A 174 10.62 -3.14 -2.98
N SER A 175 10.99 -2.57 -1.85
CA SER A 175 10.66 -1.19 -1.47
C SER A 175 11.91 -0.31 -1.57
N PRO A 176 11.80 0.93 -2.09
CA PRO A 176 12.89 1.89 -2.03
C PRO A 176 13.28 2.23 -0.60
N GLY A 177 14.58 2.42 -0.37
CA GLY A 177 15.17 2.72 0.93
C GLY A 177 15.97 1.57 1.50
N GLY A 178 16.82 1.89 2.47
CA GLY A 178 17.62 0.92 3.20
C GLY A 178 16.94 0.51 4.51
N LEU A 179 17.52 -0.47 5.19
CA LEU A 179 17.10 -0.87 6.52
C LEU A 179 17.28 0.30 7.51
N MET A 180 16.37 0.43 8.46
CA MET A 180 16.49 1.41 9.54
C MET A 180 17.81 1.21 10.31
N ARG A 181 18.40 2.31 10.80
CA ARG A 181 19.63 2.25 11.60
C ARG A 181 19.47 1.28 12.78
N GLY A 182 20.39 0.31 12.85
CA GLY A 182 20.42 -0.71 13.90
C GLY A 182 19.58 -1.95 13.63
N VAL A 183 18.90 -2.01 12.48
CA VAL A 183 18.26 -3.23 11.98
C VAL A 183 19.22 -3.90 11.00
N THR A 184 19.52 -5.18 11.22
CA THR A 184 20.31 -5.99 10.30
C THR A 184 19.46 -7.15 9.78
N PRO A 185 19.83 -7.76 8.63
CA PRO A 185 19.12 -8.93 8.11
C PRO A 185 19.00 -10.08 9.11
N GLU A 186 20.00 -10.25 9.98
CA GLU A 186 20.02 -11.28 11.02
C GLU A 186 18.93 -10.98 12.07
N LYS A 187 18.85 -9.72 12.55
CA LYS A 187 17.82 -9.30 13.51
C LYS A 187 16.40 -9.40 12.94
N MET A 188 16.24 -9.17 11.62
CA MET A 188 14.95 -9.35 10.96
C MET A 188 14.50 -10.81 10.96
N LYS A 189 15.44 -11.76 10.76
CA LYS A 189 15.15 -13.21 10.86
C LYS A 189 14.72 -13.64 12.25
N GLU A 190 15.14 -12.92 13.29
CA GLU A 190 14.75 -13.15 14.68
C GLU A 190 13.40 -12.47 15.04
N GLY A 191 12.72 -11.87 14.07
CA GLY A 191 11.43 -11.20 14.29
C GLY A 191 11.56 -9.80 14.89
N PHE A 192 12.75 -9.18 14.87
CA PHE A 192 12.97 -7.84 15.37
C PHE A 192 12.45 -6.80 14.38
N SER A 193 11.37 -6.12 14.75
CA SER A 193 10.85 -4.95 14.06
C SER A 193 10.99 -3.73 14.96
N LYS A 194 11.49 -2.62 14.40
CA LYS A 194 11.53 -1.32 15.07
C LYS A 194 10.53 -0.42 14.38
N ILE A 195 9.35 -0.32 14.98
CA ILE A 195 8.30 0.63 14.57
C ILE A 195 8.59 1.99 15.22
#